data_fff2221ada0238e2485a6bff706e04ef
#
_entry.id   fff2221ada0238e2485a6bff706e04ef
#
_cell.length_a   1.000
_cell.length_b   1.000
_cell.length_c   1.000
_cell.angle_alpha   90.00
_cell.angle_beta   90.00
_cell.angle_gamma   90.00
#
_symmetry.space_group_name_H-M   'P 1'
#
loop_
_entity.id
_entity.type
_entity.pdbx_description
1 polymer ?
#
loop_
_entity_poly.entity_id
_entity_poly.type
_entity_poly.pdbx_seq_one_letter_code
_entity_poly.pdbx_strand_id
1 'polypeptide(L)'
;RQINWPVDVVHANDWHTALSIYGSLAKRWEEGAHHAAGVITLHNLPFMGPDNSVILESYGIKLAQTDLPEWARVMPLPLGLWASDAIVAVSPTYANEVLTPEYGCGLDGFLQTRHETLSGILNGIDTISFNPAEDSAIGVNYSAASLEKRVANKGLLQERLGFSNNPNLPLLA
;
A
#
# COMPACT_ATOMS: atom_id res chain seq x y z
N ARG A 1 -3.09 -24.89 12.23
CA ARG A 1 -1.86 -25.63 11.88
C ARG A 1 -0.69 -24.73 12.20
N GLN A 2 0.18 -25.15 13.13
CA GLN A 2 1.47 -24.47 13.31
C GLN A 2 2.32 -24.79 12.07
N ILE A 3 2.80 -23.73 11.41
CA ILE A 3 3.79 -23.86 10.35
C ILE A 3 5.12 -24.06 11.10
N ASN A 4 5.70 -25.24 10.98
CA ASN A 4 7.00 -25.56 11.58
C ASN A 4 8.15 -25.06 10.68
N TRP A 5 8.15 -23.77 10.40
CA TRP A 5 9.08 -23.09 9.54
C TRP A 5 9.44 -21.73 10.18
N PRO A 6 10.72 -21.45 10.44
CA PRO A 6 11.15 -20.14 10.92
C PRO A 6 10.90 -19.09 9.81
N VAL A 7 10.21 -18.02 10.18
CA VAL A 7 9.93 -16.87 9.29
C VAL A 7 10.91 -15.77 9.62
N ASP A 8 11.72 -15.34 8.64
CA ASP A 8 12.70 -14.27 8.81
C ASP A 8 12.09 -12.87 8.67
N VAL A 9 11.07 -12.74 7.79
CA VAL A 9 10.40 -11.47 7.50
C VAL A 9 8.89 -11.68 7.45
N VAL A 10 8.15 -10.81 8.12
CA VAL A 10 6.70 -10.63 7.95
C VAL A 10 6.49 -9.35 7.15
N HIS A 11 5.96 -9.49 5.94
CA HIS A 11 5.66 -8.35 5.08
C HIS A 11 4.15 -8.11 5.01
N ALA A 12 3.70 -7.02 5.60
CA ALA A 12 2.32 -6.57 5.59
C ALA A 12 2.05 -5.54 4.49
N ASN A 13 0.82 -5.48 4.03
CA ASN A 13 0.34 -4.48 3.07
C ASN A 13 -0.90 -3.78 3.62
N ASP A 14 -0.83 -2.48 3.83
CA ASP A 14 -1.86 -1.63 4.38
C ASP A 14 -2.50 -2.17 5.68
N TRP A 15 -3.62 -1.59 6.08
CA TRP A 15 -4.32 -1.92 7.31
C TRP A 15 -4.82 -3.36 7.37
N HIS A 16 -5.12 -3.98 6.22
CA HIS A 16 -5.67 -5.33 6.15
C HIS A 16 -4.79 -6.39 6.78
N THR A 17 -3.47 -6.22 6.70
CA THR A 17 -2.49 -7.18 7.20
C THR A 17 -1.56 -6.60 8.27
N ALA A 18 -1.72 -5.32 8.61
CA ALA A 18 -0.86 -4.60 9.55
C ALA A 18 -0.77 -5.27 10.94
N LEU A 19 -1.89 -5.82 11.43
CA LEU A 19 -1.92 -6.51 12.73
C LEU A 19 -1.07 -7.78 12.77
N SER A 20 -0.66 -8.36 11.62
CA SER A 20 0.27 -9.48 11.61
C SER A 20 1.66 -9.08 12.14
N ILE A 21 2.10 -7.86 11.84
CA ILE A 21 3.36 -7.30 12.38
C ILE A 21 3.19 -6.98 13.86
N TYR A 22 2.11 -6.26 14.21
CA TYR A 22 1.85 -5.90 15.62
C TYR A 22 1.73 -7.14 16.51
N GLY A 23 1.02 -8.18 16.07
CA GLY A 23 0.89 -9.45 16.81
C GLY A 23 2.20 -10.22 16.89
N SER A 24 3.09 -10.14 15.88
CA SER A 24 4.41 -10.77 15.94
C SER A 24 5.35 -10.06 16.91
N LEU A 25 5.20 -8.73 17.07
CA LEU A 25 5.96 -7.96 18.04
C LEU A 25 5.73 -8.45 19.48
N ALA A 26 4.50 -8.86 19.82
CA ALA A 26 4.18 -9.40 21.15
C ALA A 26 5.03 -10.62 21.49
N LYS A 27 5.47 -11.40 20.49
CA LYS A 27 6.33 -12.58 20.66
C LYS A 27 7.82 -12.26 20.72
N ARG A 28 8.24 -11.06 20.31
CA ARG A 28 9.67 -10.66 20.36
C ARG A 28 10.27 -10.66 21.76
N TRP A 29 9.41 -10.58 22.77
CA TRP A 29 9.83 -10.54 24.18
C TRP A 29 9.84 -11.91 24.86
N GLU A 30 9.46 -12.98 24.12
CA GLU A 30 9.55 -14.36 24.61
C GLU A 30 11.00 -14.84 24.47
N GLU A 31 11.59 -15.29 25.59
CA GLU A 31 12.98 -15.73 25.65
C GLU A 31 13.18 -16.97 24.72
N GLY A 32 14.16 -16.88 23.81
CA GLY A 32 14.45 -17.94 22.83
C GLY A 32 13.54 -17.98 21.59
N ALA A 33 12.61 -17.05 21.43
CA ALA A 33 11.79 -16.96 20.22
C ALA A 33 12.62 -16.45 19.03
N HIS A 34 12.40 -17.05 17.85
CA HIS A 34 12.90 -16.50 16.58
C HIS A 34 12.13 -15.21 16.24
N HIS A 35 12.85 -14.15 15.96
CA HIS A 35 12.26 -12.83 15.67
C HIS A 35 12.26 -12.55 14.17
N ALA A 36 11.08 -12.58 13.57
CA ALA A 36 10.91 -12.09 12.19
C ALA A 36 10.95 -10.56 12.16
N ALA A 37 11.66 -10.00 11.19
CA ALA A 37 11.59 -8.57 10.90
C ALA A 37 10.23 -8.20 10.31
N GLY A 38 9.67 -7.06 10.74
CA GLY A 38 8.41 -6.53 10.22
C GLY A 38 8.64 -5.50 9.11
N VAL A 39 8.11 -5.75 7.93
CA VAL A 39 8.08 -4.78 6.83
C VAL A 39 6.63 -4.45 6.50
N ILE A 40 6.28 -3.18 6.39
CA ILE A 40 4.93 -2.76 5.98
C ILE A 40 4.99 -1.92 4.71
N THR A 41 4.21 -2.30 3.69
CA THR A 41 4.00 -1.46 2.51
C THR A 41 2.75 -0.61 2.70
N LEU A 42 2.93 0.69 2.56
CA LEU A 42 1.92 1.73 2.66
C LEU A 42 1.47 2.10 1.24
N HIS A 43 0.26 1.65 0.87
CA HIS A 43 -0.36 2.01 -0.41
C HIS A 43 -1.26 3.23 -0.26
N ASN A 44 -2.01 3.31 0.86
CA ASN A 44 -3.01 4.37 1.03
C ASN A 44 -3.23 4.71 2.53
N LEU A 45 -2.50 5.68 3.04
CA LEU A 45 -2.51 6.08 4.45
C LEU A 45 -3.89 6.46 5.01
N PRO A 46 -4.80 7.17 4.28
CA PRO A 46 -6.14 7.48 4.78
C PRO A 46 -6.97 6.28 5.22
N PHE A 47 -6.71 5.09 4.68
CA PHE A 47 -7.41 3.86 5.06
C PHE A 47 -6.67 3.15 6.18
N MET A 48 -6.98 3.51 7.43
CA MET A 48 -6.28 3.01 8.62
C MET A 48 -6.91 1.76 9.24
N GLY A 49 -8.09 1.38 8.77
CA GLY A 49 -8.90 0.30 9.34
C GLY A 49 -9.78 0.76 10.52
N PRO A 50 -10.67 -0.12 11.00
CA PRO A 50 -11.56 0.17 12.12
C PRO A 50 -10.82 0.07 13.46
N ASP A 51 -11.47 0.51 14.56
CA ASP A 51 -11.05 0.19 15.92
C ASP A 51 -11.03 -1.32 16.13
N ASN A 52 -9.89 -1.85 16.56
CA ASN A 52 -9.66 -3.27 16.78
C ASN A 52 -9.38 -3.61 18.25
N SER A 53 -9.63 -2.72 19.19
CA SER A 53 -9.37 -2.94 20.62
C SER A 53 -9.98 -4.24 21.13
N VAL A 54 -11.26 -4.49 20.81
CA VAL A 54 -11.98 -5.72 21.21
C VAL A 54 -11.37 -6.97 20.56
N ILE A 55 -10.95 -6.89 19.31
CA ILE A 55 -10.33 -8.01 18.60
C ILE A 55 -8.98 -8.34 19.23
N LEU A 56 -8.13 -7.35 19.45
CA LEU A 56 -6.82 -7.53 20.10
C LEU A 56 -6.97 -8.15 21.48
N GLU A 57 -7.90 -7.66 22.28
CA GLU A 57 -8.19 -8.22 23.59
C GLU A 57 -8.64 -9.69 23.53
N SER A 58 -9.50 -10.05 22.56
CA SER A 58 -9.97 -11.43 22.38
C SER A 58 -8.85 -12.42 22.02
N TYR A 59 -7.76 -11.93 21.42
CA TYR A 59 -6.55 -12.71 21.16
C TYR A 59 -5.50 -12.60 22.28
N GLY A 60 -5.82 -11.93 23.38
CA GLY A 60 -4.90 -11.71 24.50
C GLY A 60 -3.74 -10.75 24.16
N ILE A 61 -3.86 -9.99 23.07
CA ILE A 61 -2.85 -9.01 22.65
C ILE A 61 -3.14 -7.69 23.34
N LYS A 62 -2.25 -7.29 24.24
CA LYS A 62 -2.36 -6.01 24.96
C LYS A 62 -1.94 -4.86 24.07
N LEU A 63 -2.68 -3.74 24.16
CA LEU A 63 -2.26 -2.49 23.55
C LEU A 63 -0.95 -2.01 24.19
N ALA A 64 0.06 -1.81 23.35
CA ALA A 64 1.35 -1.28 23.80
C ALA A 64 1.24 0.22 24.10
N GLN A 65 2.11 0.70 25.01
CA GLN A 65 2.35 2.12 25.12
C GLN A 65 3.17 2.56 23.89
N THR A 66 2.59 3.43 23.07
CA THR A 66 3.17 3.88 21.81
C THR A 66 3.28 5.41 21.81
N ASP A 67 4.15 5.94 20.96
CA ASP A 67 4.26 7.35 20.60
C ASP A 67 3.24 7.79 19.54
N LEU A 68 2.34 6.87 19.14
CA LEU A 68 1.22 7.20 18.25
C LEU A 68 0.24 8.18 18.91
N PRO A 69 -0.46 9.03 18.14
CA PRO A 69 -1.62 9.78 18.61
C PRO A 69 -2.64 8.86 19.29
N GLU A 70 -3.31 9.33 20.33
CA GLU A 70 -4.23 8.51 21.13
C GLU A 70 -5.30 7.80 20.28
N TRP A 71 -5.91 8.52 19.34
CA TRP A 71 -6.92 7.98 18.45
C TRP A 71 -6.40 6.85 17.53
N ALA A 72 -5.10 6.85 17.22
CA ALA A 72 -4.48 5.90 16.30
C ALA A 72 -4.07 4.57 16.97
N ARG A 73 -4.01 4.54 18.31
CA ARG A 73 -3.49 3.40 19.08
C ARG A 73 -4.34 2.13 19.04
N VAL A 74 -5.53 2.21 18.46
CA VAL A 74 -6.45 1.08 18.31
C VAL A 74 -6.68 0.70 16.86
N MET A 75 -6.07 1.41 15.91
CA MET A 75 -6.26 1.20 14.48
C MET A 75 -5.16 0.32 13.89
N PRO A 76 -5.50 -0.63 12.98
CA PRO A 76 -4.55 -1.60 12.44
C PRO A 76 -3.33 -0.98 11.77
N LEU A 77 -3.53 -0.05 10.83
CA LEU A 77 -2.42 0.51 10.07
C LEU A 77 -1.44 1.27 10.96
N PRO A 78 -1.84 2.21 11.83
CA PRO A 78 -0.94 2.86 12.77
C PRO A 78 -0.17 1.88 13.67
N LEU A 79 -0.86 0.86 14.20
CA LEU A 79 -0.20 -0.17 15.02
C LEU A 79 0.84 -0.97 14.24
N GLY A 80 0.55 -1.32 12.98
CA GLY A 80 1.50 -1.99 12.10
C GLY A 80 2.69 -1.11 11.75
N LEU A 81 2.46 0.17 11.44
CA LEU A 81 3.52 1.16 11.18
C LEU A 81 4.43 1.33 12.39
N TRP A 82 3.84 1.41 13.59
CA TRP A 82 4.60 1.52 14.84
C TRP A 82 5.45 0.30 15.11
N ALA A 83 4.91 -0.90 14.88
CA ALA A 83 5.56 -2.17 15.18
C ALA A 83 6.57 -2.64 14.10
N SER A 84 6.55 -2.04 12.91
CA SER A 84 7.42 -2.46 11.80
C SER A 84 8.87 -2.02 11.99
N ASP A 85 9.81 -2.79 11.44
CA ASP A 85 11.23 -2.43 11.38
C ASP A 85 11.51 -1.54 10.15
N ALA A 86 10.73 -1.70 9.07
CA ALA A 86 10.82 -0.87 7.87
C ALA A 86 9.44 -0.55 7.31
N ILE A 87 9.29 0.67 6.81
CA ILE A 87 8.09 1.19 6.14
C ILE A 87 8.44 1.46 4.69
N VAL A 88 7.64 0.95 3.76
CA VAL A 88 7.80 1.17 2.33
C VAL A 88 6.57 1.88 1.78
N ALA A 89 6.70 3.11 1.32
CA ALA A 89 5.66 3.78 0.54
C ALA A 89 5.77 3.39 -0.94
N VAL A 90 4.67 3.42 -1.68
CA VAL A 90 4.62 2.98 -3.09
C VAL A 90 5.23 3.97 -4.09
N SER A 91 5.86 5.03 -3.61
CA SER A 91 6.73 5.90 -4.42
C SER A 91 7.66 6.73 -3.52
N PRO A 92 8.82 7.20 -4.03
CA PRO A 92 9.66 8.15 -3.32
C PRO A 92 8.94 9.47 -3.02
N THR A 93 8.09 9.95 -3.93
CA THR A 93 7.28 11.14 -3.73
C THR A 93 6.31 10.93 -2.57
N TYR A 94 5.58 9.81 -2.56
CA TYR A 94 4.62 9.50 -1.51
C TYR A 94 5.29 9.32 -0.14
N ALA A 95 6.49 8.74 -0.09
CA ALA A 95 7.27 8.66 1.15
C ALA A 95 7.57 10.06 1.75
N ASN A 96 7.80 11.08 0.92
CA ASN A 96 7.96 12.44 1.38
C ASN A 96 6.63 13.13 1.73
N GLU A 97 5.58 12.88 0.96
CA GLU A 97 4.25 13.46 1.18
C GLU A 97 3.67 13.06 2.54
N VAL A 98 3.74 11.79 2.93
CA VAL A 98 3.19 11.31 4.21
C VAL A 98 3.89 11.89 5.45
N LEU A 99 5.05 12.52 5.28
CA LEU A 99 5.75 13.26 6.34
C LEU A 99 5.19 14.67 6.55
N THR A 100 4.24 15.13 5.73
CA THR A 100 3.66 16.46 5.81
C THR A 100 2.26 16.43 6.44
N PRO A 101 1.83 17.51 7.12
CA PRO A 101 0.48 17.60 7.69
C PRO A 101 -0.63 17.43 6.63
N GLU A 102 -0.39 17.82 5.38
CA GLU A 102 -1.35 17.74 4.29
C GLU A 102 -1.68 16.29 3.90
N TYR A 103 -0.68 15.41 3.88
CA TYR A 103 -0.83 14.02 3.43
C TYR A 103 -0.61 12.97 4.52
N GLY A 104 -0.09 13.37 5.68
CA GLY A 104 0.21 12.47 6.79
C GLY A 104 -1.00 12.01 7.59
N CYS A 105 -2.20 12.54 7.30
CA CYS A 105 -3.46 12.14 7.93
C CYS A 105 -3.42 12.15 9.47
N GLY A 106 -2.67 13.08 10.07
CA GLY A 106 -2.46 13.18 11.51
C GLY A 106 -1.44 12.19 12.08
N LEU A 107 -0.73 11.44 11.24
CA LEU A 107 0.41 10.59 11.60
C LEU A 107 1.75 11.19 11.17
N ASP A 108 1.75 12.37 10.53
CA ASP A 108 2.95 13.04 10.03
C ASP A 108 4.03 13.19 11.09
N GLY A 109 3.67 13.64 12.30
CA GLY A 109 4.60 13.78 13.42
C GLY A 109 5.24 12.45 13.82
N PHE A 110 4.45 11.37 13.89
CA PHE A 110 4.97 10.02 14.14
C PHE A 110 5.86 9.53 12.98
N LEU A 111 5.41 9.68 11.73
CA LEU A 111 6.15 9.24 10.55
C LEU A 111 7.48 9.98 10.39
N GLN A 112 7.56 11.26 10.78
CA GLN A 112 8.81 12.01 10.83
C GLN A 112 9.83 11.38 11.79
N THR A 113 9.40 10.81 12.92
CA THR A 113 10.31 10.07 13.82
C THR A 113 10.83 8.78 13.21
N ARG A 114 10.16 8.29 12.15
CA ARG A 114 10.45 7.02 11.47
C ARG A 114 11.10 7.24 10.08
N HIS A 115 11.50 8.49 9.74
CA HIS A 115 11.96 8.83 8.39
C HIS A 115 13.15 7.98 7.90
N GLU A 116 14.05 7.56 8.79
CA GLU A 116 15.20 6.73 8.43
C GLU A 116 14.82 5.28 8.06
N THR A 117 13.68 4.81 8.53
CA THR A 117 13.14 3.48 8.21
C THR A 117 12.03 3.52 7.15
N LEU A 118 11.68 4.73 6.68
CA LEU A 118 10.71 4.96 5.62
C LEU A 118 11.43 5.13 4.27
N SER A 119 11.03 4.34 3.30
CA SER A 119 11.54 4.41 1.92
C SER A 119 10.39 4.40 0.93
N GLY A 120 10.66 4.85 -0.30
CA GLY A 120 9.68 4.83 -1.39
C GLY A 120 10.14 3.93 -2.53
N ILE A 121 9.32 2.96 -2.92
CA ILE A 121 9.58 2.04 -4.03
C ILE A 121 8.42 2.10 -5.00
N LEU A 122 8.70 2.46 -6.27
CA LEU A 122 7.66 2.47 -7.30
C LEU A 122 7.21 1.05 -7.64
N ASN A 123 5.89 0.89 -7.83
CA ASN A 123 5.34 -0.35 -8.36
C ASN A 123 5.91 -0.62 -9.77
N GLY A 124 6.19 -1.89 -10.05
CA GLY A 124 6.59 -2.32 -11.39
C GLY A 124 5.44 -2.20 -12.39
N ILE A 125 5.80 -2.10 -13.67
CA ILE A 125 4.87 -2.16 -14.78
C ILE A 125 5.17 -3.43 -15.57
N ASP A 126 4.15 -4.24 -15.83
CA ASP A 126 4.27 -5.38 -16.75
C ASP A 126 4.32 -4.86 -18.19
N THR A 127 5.54 -4.67 -18.68
CA THR A 127 5.80 -4.14 -20.04
C THR A 127 5.59 -5.18 -21.13
N ILE A 128 5.30 -6.44 -20.79
CA ILE A 128 4.99 -7.50 -21.74
C ILE A 128 3.48 -7.56 -21.96
N SER A 129 2.71 -7.78 -20.90
CA SER A 129 1.25 -7.89 -20.98
C SER A 129 0.56 -6.58 -21.35
N PHE A 130 1.12 -5.44 -20.94
CA PHE A 130 0.60 -4.10 -21.24
C PHE A 130 1.40 -3.37 -22.34
N ASN A 131 1.94 -4.12 -23.31
CA ASN A 131 2.64 -3.53 -24.45
C ASN A 131 1.64 -3.13 -25.55
N PRO A 132 1.34 -1.84 -25.75
CA PRO A 132 0.35 -1.42 -26.76
C PRO A 132 0.80 -1.69 -28.19
N ALA A 133 2.08 -1.99 -28.44
CA ALA A 133 2.57 -2.36 -29.76
C ALA A 133 2.13 -3.78 -30.19
N GLU A 134 1.85 -4.65 -29.21
CA GLU A 134 1.55 -6.07 -29.43
C GLU A 134 0.24 -6.52 -28.77
N ASP A 135 -0.44 -5.63 -28.03
CA ASP A 135 -1.68 -5.93 -27.31
C ASP A 135 -2.81 -6.21 -28.30
N SER A 136 -3.32 -7.43 -28.30
CA SER A 136 -4.45 -7.86 -29.12
C SER A 136 -5.81 -7.36 -28.64
N ALA A 137 -5.90 -6.80 -27.42
CA ALA A 137 -7.14 -6.29 -26.85
C ALA A 137 -7.50 -4.89 -27.37
N ILE A 138 -6.53 -4.15 -27.92
CA ILE A 138 -6.76 -2.82 -28.50
C ILE A 138 -6.95 -2.92 -30.01
N GLY A 139 -7.84 -2.08 -30.55
CA GLY A 139 -8.18 -2.12 -31.99
C GLY A 139 -7.06 -1.64 -32.92
N VAL A 140 -6.23 -0.70 -32.44
CA VAL A 140 -5.10 -0.15 -33.20
C VAL A 140 -3.87 -0.15 -32.32
N ASN A 141 -2.88 -0.96 -32.69
CA ASN A 141 -1.60 -1.00 -31.99
C ASN A 141 -0.80 0.29 -32.20
N TYR A 142 -0.10 0.74 -31.16
CA TYR A 142 0.73 1.93 -31.17
C TYR A 142 1.96 1.77 -30.28
N SER A 143 2.94 2.63 -30.47
CA SER A 143 4.16 2.68 -29.65
C SER A 143 4.52 4.12 -29.32
N ALA A 144 5.57 4.35 -28.56
CA ALA A 144 6.10 5.68 -28.28
C ALA A 144 6.46 6.43 -29.59
N ALA A 145 6.87 5.71 -30.64
CA ALA A 145 7.19 6.29 -31.95
C ALA A 145 5.96 6.55 -32.86
N SER A 146 4.77 6.11 -32.43
CA SER A 146 3.52 6.22 -33.21
C SER A 146 2.31 6.54 -32.32
N LEU A 147 2.49 7.45 -31.36
CA LEU A 147 1.47 7.82 -30.36
C LEU A 147 0.20 8.40 -30.99
N GLU A 148 0.27 9.00 -32.16
CA GLU A 148 -0.87 9.53 -32.92
C GLU A 148 -1.90 8.44 -33.23
N LYS A 149 -1.48 7.18 -33.40
CA LYS A 149 -2.38 6.04 -33.63
C LYS A 149 -3.31 5.76 -32.44
N ARG A 150 -2.90 6.14 -31.22
CA ARG A 150 -3.70 5.94 -29.99
C ARG A 150 -5.09 6.58 -30.09
N VAL A 151 -5.21 7.69 -30.82
CA VAL A 151 -6.49 8.43 -30.96
C VAL A 151 -7.58 7.56 -31.58
N ALA A 152 -7.23 6.65 -32.49
CA ALA A 152 -8.18 5.74 -33.12
C ALA A 152 -8.86 4.81 -32.10
N ASN A 153 -8.15 4.37 -31.06
CA ASN A 153 -8.72 3.49 -30.03
C ASN A 153 -9.85 4.15 -29.22
N LYS A 154 -9.78 5.47 -29.01
CA LYS A 154 -10.89 6.22 -28.39
C LYS A 154 -12.16 6.12 -29.20
N GLY A 155 -12.08 6.35 -30.53
CA GLY A 155 -13.23 6.25 -31.42
C GLY A 155 -13.84 4.84 -31.43
N LEU A 156 -12.99 3.81 -31.53
CA LEU A 156 -13.42 2.42 -31.49
C LEU A 156 -14.10 2.06 -30.15
N LEU A 157 -13.60 2.58 -29.04
CA LEU A 157 -14.21 2.35 -27.72
C LEU A 157 -15.56 3.08 -27.61
N GLN A 158 -15.66 4.33 -28.08
CA GLN A 158 -16.91 5.06 -28.11
C GLN A 158 -17.96 4.32 -28.94
N GLU A 159 -17.61 3.84 -30.12
CA GLU A 159 -18.49 3.05 -30.99
C GLU A 159 -18.95 1.75 -30.31
N ARG A 160 -18.02 1.00 -29.70
CA ARG A 160 -18.32 -0.25 -28.99
C ARG A 160 -19.28 -0.05 -27.83
N LEU A 161 -19.22 1.11 -27.16
CA LEU A 161 -20.08 1.47 -26.02
C LEU A 161 -21.39 2.17 -26.45
N GLY A 162 -21.60 2.39 -27.75
CA GLY A 162 -22.77 3.09 -28.27
C GLY A 162 -22.75 4.60 -28.01
N PHE A 163 -21.59 5.19 -27.76
CA PHE A 163 -21.42 6.62 -27.63
C PHE A 163 -21.21 7.28 -28.98
N SER A 164 -21.54 8.58 -29.09
CA SER A 164 -21.20 9.33 -30.30
C SER A 164 -19.69 9.44 -30.46
N ASN A 165 -19.18 9.14 -31.62
CA ASN A 165 -17.76 9.25 -31.97
C ASN A 165 -17.40 10.74 -32.07
N ASN A 166 -17.01 11.36 -30.98
CA ASN A 166 -16.59 12.76 -30.92
C ASN A 166 -15.19 12.86 -30.29
N PRO A 167 -14.17 13.23 -31.08
CA PRO A 167 -12.79 13.32 -30.59
C PRO A 167 -12.60 14.39 -29.50
N ASN A 168 -13.48 15.40 -29.42
CA ASN A 168 -13.37 16.52 -28.52
C ASN A 168 -14.00 16.24 -27.13
N LEU A 169 -14.83 15.21 -27.01
CA LEU A 169 -15.39 14.82 -25.71
C LEU A 169 -14.42 13.91 -24.96
N PRO A 170 -14.07 14.21 -23.68
CA PRO A 170 -13.29 13.29 -22.89
C PRO A 170 -14.06 11.99 -22.65
N LEU A 171 -13.36 10.86 -22.68
CA LEU A 171 -13.88 9.56 -22.26
C LEU A 171 -13.22 9.22 -20.93
N LEU A 172 -14.04 9.07 -19.88
CA LEU A 172 -13.61 8.71 -18.53
C LEU A 172 -14.07 7.29 -18.21
N ALA A 173 -13.22 6.52 -17.53
CA ALA A 173 -13.49 5.14 -17.11
C ALA A 173 -13.10 4.94 -15.64
#